data_e8572b6f53156043c19d422badf27dc4
#
_entry.id   e8572b6f53156043c19d422badf27dc4
#
_cell.length_a   1.000
_cell.length_b   1.000
_cell.length_c   1.000
_cell.angle_alpha   90.00
_cell.angle_beta   90.00
_cell.angle_gamma   90.00
#
_symmetry.space_group_name_H-M   'P 1'
#
loop_
_entity.id
_entity.type
_entity.pdbx_description
1 polymer ?
#
loop_
_entity_poly.entity_id
_entity_poly.type
_entity_poly.pdbx_seq_one_letter_code
_entity_poly.pdbx_strand_id
1 'polypeptide(L)'
;MIILKNISKSYGGKAVLDNVNIEIPGSGVFGIFGASGQGKTTLIRLLCGLEKPDGGEIIGSDGMNFSVVFQEDRLFPSLTALGNVSLVSDEATARRLLDLVGLHGSEDKYPDELSGGMSRRVAIARALAYGGDALILDEPFKGLESELKEHIGKLIGEYAQTKPVIIVTHDEYGKSLTKNSVILS
;
A
#
# COMPACT_ATOMS: atom_id res chain seq x y z
N MET A 1 10.03 2.15 13.59
CA MET A 1 8.89 1.56 14.33
C MET A 1 7.82 2.63 14.47
N ILE A 2 6.56 2.31 14.15
CA ILE A 2 5.42 3.22 14.28
C ILE A 2 4.48 2.65 15.35
N ILE A 3 4.04 3.49 16.28
CA ILE A 3 3.18 3.07 17.40
C ILE A 3 1.91 3.91 17.37
N LEU A 4 0.77 3.24 17.34
CA LEU A 4 -0.55 3.83 17.51
C LEU A 4 -1.02 3.55 18.93
N LYS A 5 -1.35 4.60 19.70
CA LYS A 5 -1.81 4.48 21.08
C LYS A 5 -3.21 5.05 21.23
N ASN A 6 -4.14 4.21 21.66
CA ASN A 6 -5.53 4.55 21.97
C ASN A 6 -6.22 5.32 20.82
N ILE A 7 -5.94 4.96 19.57
CA ILE A 7 -6.45 5.65 18.39
C ILE A 7 -7.96 5.48 18.30
N SER A 8 -8.65 6.60 18.25
CA SER A 8 -10.10 6.65 18.05
C SER A 8 -10.43 7.59 16.89
N LYS A 9 -11.41 7.20 16.06
CA LYS A 9 -11.91 8.00 14.92
C LYS A 9 -13.38 7.74 14.68
N SER A 10 -14.14 8.82 14.51
CA SER A 10 -15.58 8.78 14.25
C SER A 10 -15.95 9.62 13.04
N TYR A 11 -17.00 9.25 12.34
CA TYR A 11 -17.62 10.03 11.27
C TYR A 11 -19.12 10.12 11.48
N GLY A 12 -19.66 11.34 11.50
CA GLY A 12 -21.09 11.57 11.71
C GLY A 12 -21.63 10.96 13.01
N GLY A 13 -20.80 10.94 14.08
CA GLY A 13 -21.17 10.37 15.38
C GLY A 13 -21.06 8.84 15.47
N LYS A 14 -20.67 8.16 14.39
CA LYS A 14 -20.41 6.70 14.38
C LYS A 14 -18.91 6.44 14.54
N ALA A 15 -18.53 5.71 15.60
CA ALA A 15 -17.17 5.26 15.79
C ALA A 15 -16.76 4.27 14.68
N VAL A 16 -15.59 4.48 14.10
CA VAL A 16 -14.98 3.63 13.08
C VAL A 16 -13.72 2.97 13.62
N LEU A 17 -12.96 3.68 14.45
CA LEU A 17 -11.87 3.13 15.23
C LEU A 17 -12.11 3.52 16.68
N ASP A 18 -11.97 2.56 17.60
CA ASP A 18 -12.17 2.80 19.02
C ASP A 18 -11.04 2.18 19.82
N ASN A 19 -10.25 3.04 20.47
CA ASN A 19 -9.13 2.66 21.35
C ASN A 19 -8.13 1.66 20.72
N VAL A 20 -7.81 1.84 19.43
CA VAL A 20 -6.93 0.94 18.68
C VAL A 20 -5.48 1.15 19.09
N ASN A 21 -4.80 0.05 19.44
CA ASN A 21 -3.40 0.02 19.81
C ASN A 21 -2.65 -0.93 18.90
N ILE A 22 -1.63 -0.42 18.18
CA ILE A 22 -0.86 -1.18 17.18
C ILE A 22 0.62 -0.77 17.25
N GLU A 23 1.51 -1.76 17.17
CA GLU A 23 2.93 -1.55 16.99
C GLU A 23 3.37 -2.12 15.64
N ILE A 24 3.84 -1.26 14.74
CA ILE A 24 4.34 -1.64 13.41
C ILE A 24 5.87 -1.62 13.47
N PRO A 25 6.53 -2.77 13.25
CA PRO A 25 8.00 -2.83 13.24
C PRO A 25 8.63 -1.89 12.23
N GLY A 26 9.90 -1.52 12.43
CA GLY A 26 10.65 -0.64 11.52
C GLY A 26 11.04 -1.28 10.19
N SER A 27 10.86 -2.59 10.05
CA SER A 27 11.05 -3.35 8.80
C SER A 27 10.21 -4.63 8.84
N GLY A 28 10.09 -5.30 7.70
CA GLY A 28 9.24 -6.48 7.54
C GLY A 28 7.85 -6.16 7.06
N VAL A 29 7.06 -7.22 6.82
CA VAL A 29 5.67 -7.10 6.37
C VAL A 29 4.73 -7.22 7.55
N PHE A 30 3.90 -6.20 7.77
CA PHE A 30 2.86 -6.13 8.79
C PHE A 30 1.47 -6.19 8.16
N GLY A 31 0.60 -7.06 8.66
CA GLY A 31 -0.76 -7.24 8.16
C GLY A 31 -1.80 -6.45 8.95
N ILE A 32 -2.73 -5.80 8.25
CA ILE A 32 -3.95 -5.25 8.83
C ILE A 32 -5.14 -5.95 8.20
N PHE A 33 -5.84 -6.75 8.99
CA PHE A 33 -6.97 -7.56 8.55
C PHE A 33 -8.28 -7.08 9.18
N GLY A 34 -9.39 -7.56 8.67
CA GLY A 34 -10.72 -7.23 9.16
C GLY A 34 -11.74 -7.19 8.04
N ALA A 35 -13.02 -7.29 8.35
CA ALA A 35 -14.10 -7.24 7.37
C ALA A 35 -14.19 -5.87 6.68
N SER A 36 -14.96 -5.78 5.60
CA SER A 36 -15.22 -4.50 4.94
C SER A 36 -15.92 -3.53 5.91
N GLY A 37 -15.54 -2.27 5.90
CA GLY A 37 -16.11 -1.23 6.76
C GLY A 37 -15.52 -1.14 8.18
N GLN A 38 -14.56 -1.98 8.56
CA GLN A 38 -13.92 -1.97 9.89
C GLN A 38 -12.76 -0.97 10.02
N GLY A 39 -12.75 0.12 9.27
CA GLY A 39 -11.82 1.21 9.48
C GLY A 39 -10.41 1.04 8.90
N LYS A 40 -10.11 -0.02 8.12
CA LYS A 40 -8.77 -0.24 7.55
C LYS A 40 -8.28 0.94 6.72
N THR A 41 -9.11 1.45 5.82
CA THR A 41 -8.78 2.64 5.00
C THR A 41 -8.64 3.90 5.86
N THR A 42 -9.45 4.03 6.91
CA THR A 42 -9.31 5.12 7.88
C THR A 42 -7.96 5.04 8.58
N LEU A 43 -7.55 3.84 9.01
CA LEU A 43 -6.26 3.63 9.65
C LEU A 43 -5.09 4.00 8.72
N ILE A 44 -5.16 3.62 7.43
CA ILE A 44 -4.17 4.04 6.42
C ILE A 44 -4.11 5.58 6.32
N ARG A 45 -5.26 6.26 6.25
CA ARG A 45 -5.30 7.73 6.16
C ARG A 45 -4.70 8.42 7.38
N LEU A 46 -4.94 7.87 8.57
CA LEU A 46 -4.35 8.37 9.81
C LEU A 46 -2.83 8.16 9.81
N LEU A 47 -2.33 6.97 9.42
CA LEU A 47 -0.90 6.67 9.32
C LEU A 47 -0.16 7.63 8.37
N CYS A 48 -0.79 7.93 7.22
CA CYS A 48 -0.22 8.85 6.23
C CYS A 48 -0.39 10.34 6.58
N GLY A 49 -1.03 10.68 7.72
CA GLY A 49 -1.30 12.06 8.09
C GLY A 49 -2.34 12.76 7.20
N LEU A 50 -3.07 12.02 6.37
CA LEU A 50 -4.15 12.55 5.52
C LEU A 50 -5.38 12.94 6.34
N GLU A 51 -5.52 12.33 7.51
CA GLU A 51 -6.53 12.65 8.51
C GLU A 51 -5.89 12.66 9.90
N LYS A 52 -6.55 13.32 10.87
CA LYS A 52 -6.13 13.31 12.28
C LYS A 52 -7.04 12.39 13.08
N PRO A 53 -6.52 11.64 14.05
CA PRO A 53 -7.36 10.90 15.00
C PRO A 53 -8.17 11.88 15.86
N ASP A 54 -9.32 11.42 16.35
CA ASP A 54 -10.15 12.19 17.30
C ASP A 54 -9.64 12.00 18.74
N GLY A 55 -8.92 10.90 19.01
CA GLY A 55 -8.25 10.60 20.26
C GLY A 55 -7.05 9.69 20.04
N GLY A 56 -6.14 9.69 21.03
CA GLY A 56 -4.89 8.94 20.95
C GLY A 56 -3.77 9.67 20.19
N GLU A 57 -2.67 8.97 19.99
CA GLU A 57 -1.50 9.52 19.30
C GLU A 57 -0.82 8.48 18.39
N ILE A 58 -0.20 8.93 17.30
CA ILE A 58 0.64 8.12 16.42
C ILE A 58 2.08 8.59 16.60
N ILE A 59 2.96 7.69 17.01
CA ILE A 59 4.36 7.98 17.31
C ILE A 59 5.24 7.34 16.25
N GLY A 60 6.26 8.07 15.78
CA GLY A 60 7.28 7.56 14.87
C GLY A 60 6.89 7.60 13.40
N SER A 61 5.79 8.28 13.04
CA SER A 61 5.38 8.55 11.65
C SER A 61 5.67 9.99 11.21
N ASP A 62 6.01 10.88 12.15
CA ASP A 62 6.27 12.29 11.84
C ASP A 62 7.44 12.44 10.88
N GLY A 63 7.21 13.17 9.80
CA GLY A 63 8.21 13.40 8.75
C GLY A 63 8.48 12.21 7.84
N MET A 64 7.81 11.08 8.02
CA MET A 64 7.93 9.93 7.12
C MET A 64 7.19 10.18 5.80
N ASN A 65 7.82 9.76 4.71
CA ASN A 65 7.21 9.70 3.40
C ASN A 65 6.63 8.31 3.15
N PHE A 66 5.33 8.22 3.03
CA PHE A 66 4.64 6.95 2.76
C PHE A 66 4.44 6.75 1.27
N SER A 67 4.91 5.61 0.73
CA SER A 67 4.47 5.09 -0.56
C SER A 67 3.14 4.37 -0.36
N VAL A 68 2.08 4.76 -1.08
CA VAL A 68 0.74 4.19 -0.85
C VAL A 68 0.12 3.71 -2.15
N VAL A 69 -0.35 2.46 -2.15
CA VAL A 69 -1.28 1.92 -3.14
C VAL A 69 -2.62 1.76 -2.45
N PHE A 70 -3.59 2.59 -2.82
CA PHE A 70 -4.97 2.49 -2.33
C PHE A 70 -5.74 1.40 -3.06
N GLN A 71 -6.91 1.03 -2.54
CA GLN A 71 -7.81 0.07 -3.18
C GLN A 71 -8.18 0.48 -4.61
N GLU A 72 -8.31 1.77 -4.88
CA GLU A 72 -8.37 2.36 -6.22
C GLU A 72 -6.94 2.69 -6.68
N ASP A 73 -6.57 2.33 -7.91
CA ASP A 73 -5.18 2.47 -8.38
C ASP A 73 -4.73 3.91 -8.57
N ARG A 74 -5.68 4.85 -8.72
CA ARG A 74 -5.45 6.29 -8.81
C ARG A 74 -4.34 6.65 -9.79
N LEU A 75 -4.39 6.04 -10.97
CA LEU A 75 -3.51 6.42 -12.07
C LEU A 75 -3.97 7.74 -12.68
N PHE A 76 -3.01 8.52 -13.17
CA PHE A 76 -3.29 9.72 -13.92
C PHE A 76 -3.76 9.34 -15.33
N PRO A 77 -5.01 9.62 -15.72
CA PRO A 77 -5.59 9.12 -16.97
C PRO A 77 -4.95 9.73 -18.22
N SER A 78 -4.32 10.90 -18.09
CA SER A 78 -3.61 11.58 -19.16
C SER A 78 -2.17 11.13 -19.37
N LEU A 79 -1.67 10.19 -18.55
CA LEU A 79 -0.31 9.67 -18.61
C LEU A 79 -0.33 8.19 -18.95
N THR A 80 0.64 7.74 -19.72
CA THR A 80 0.86 6.32 -19.99
C THR A 80 1.29 5.57 -18.72
N ALA A 81 1.40 4.24 -18.77
CA ALA A 81 1.95 3.45 -17.68
C ALA A 81 3.35 3.96 -17.28
N LEU A 82 4.22 4.18 -18.26
CA LEU A 82 5.55 4.75 -18.05
C LEU A 82 5.46 6.16 -17.44
N GLY A 83 4.62 7.02 -17.99
CA GLY A 83 4.41 8.38 -17.50
C GLY A 83 3.95 8.41 -16.03
N ASN A 84 3.05 7.50 -15.64
CA ASN A 84 2.59 7.37 -14.26
C ASN A 84 3.71 7.03 -13.28
N VAL A 85 4.64 6.17 -13.65
CA VAL A 85 5.77 5.80 -12.78
C VAL A 85 6.86 6.88 -12.80
N SER A 86 7.12 7.49 -13.95
CA SER A 86 8.12 8.55 -14.11
C SER A 86 7.78 9.87 -13.40
N LEU A 87 6.55 10.03 -12.89
CA LEU A 87 6.19 11.15 -12.02
C LEU A 87 7.03 11.23 -10.75
N VAL A 88 7.54 10.09 -10.30
CA VAL A 88 8.24 9.96 -9.00
C VAL A 88 9.65 9.38 -9.14
N SER A 89 10.11 9.12 -10.37
CA SER A 89 11.44 8.57 -10.65
C SER A 89 11.93 9.00 -12.04
N ASP A 90 13.18 8.69 -12.35
CA ASP A 90 13.68 8.79 -13.73
C ASP A 90 13.08 7.68 -14.62
N GLU A 91 13.16 7.90 -15.95
CA GLU A 91 12.57 6.99 -16.93
C GLU A 91 13.20 5.59 -16.91
N ALA A 92 14.51 5.49 -16.67
CA ALA A 92 15.21 4.20 -16.64
C ALA A 92 14.72 3.35 -15.46
N THR A 93 14.57 3.97 -14.28
CA THR A 93 13.99 3.34 -13.09
C THR A 93 12.54 2.94 -13.33
N ALA A 94 11.74 3.81 -13.97
CA ALA A 94 10.34 3.54 -14.28
C ALA A 94 10.20 2.32 -15.21
N ARG A 95 10.97 2.25 -16.31
CA ARG A 95 10.97 1.12 -17.24
C ARG A 95 11.36 -0.19 -16.54
N ARG A 96 12.43 -0.16 -15.74
CA ARG A 96 12.88 -1.32 -14.97
C ARG A 96 11.80 -1.82 -14.00
N LEU A 97 11.10 -0.93 -13.31
CA LEU A 97 10.05 -1.32 -12.37
C LEU A 97 8.80 -1.84 -13.08
N LEU A 98 8.43 -1.27 -14.23
CA LEU A 98 7.35 -1.81 -15.07
C LEU A 98 7.68 -3.22 -15.56
N ASP A 99 8.91 -3.46 -15.98
CA ASP A 99 9.37 -4.79 -16.37
C ASP A 99 9.30 -5.77 -15.17
N LEU A 100 9.81 -5.36 -14.02
CA LEU A 100 9.76 -6.14 -12.77
C LEU A 100 8.33 -6.46 -12.30
N VAL A 101 7.33 -5.67 -12.60
CA VAL A 101 5.94 -6.02 -12.30
C VAL A 101 5.23 -6.72 -13.48
N GLY A 102 5.98 -7.17 -14.50
CA GLY A 102 5.48 -7.92 -15.63
C GLY A 102 4.62 -7.10 -16.59
N LEU A 103 5.02 -5.85 -16.86
CA LEU A 103 4.37 -4.94 -17.80
C LEU A 103 5.24 -4.58 -19.00
N HIS A 104 6.24 -5.41 -19.31
CA HIS A 104 7.05 -5.26 -20.52
C HIS A 104 6.17 -5.16 -21.77
N GLY A 105 6.44 -4.18 -22.63
CA GLY A 105 5.66 -3.89 -23.84
C GLY A 105 4.29 -3.22 -23.60
N SER A 106 4.04 -2.75 -22.37
CA SER A 106 2.81 -2.01 -22.02
C SER A 106 3.08 -0.59 -21.51
N GLU A 107 4.32 -0.11 -21.67
CA GLU A 107 4.81 1.16 -21.12
C GLU A 107 4.05 2.36 -21.68
N ASP A 108 3.65 2.30 -22.95
CA ASP A 108 2.99 3.39 -23.67
C ASP A 108 1.47 3.35 -23.58
N LYS A 109 0.89 2.35 -22.90
CA LYS A 109 -0.56 2.23 -22.71
C LYS A 109 -1.08 3.25 -21.71
N TYR A 110 -2.22 3.83 -22.01
CA TYR A 110 -2.97 4.68 -21.09
C TYR A 110 -3.82 3.84 -20.11
N PRO A 111 -4.25 4.39 -18.97
CA PRO A 111 -5.02 3.66 -17.96
C PRO A 111 -6.30 3.00 -18.47
N ASP A 112 -6.98 3.56 -19.46
CA ASP A 112 -8.18 3.02 -20.10
C ASP A 112 -7.89 1.83 -21.04
N GLU A 113 -6.62 1.64 -21.43
CA GLU A 113 -6.16 0.50 -22.24
C GLU A 113 -5.61 -0.64 -21.36
N LEU A 114 -5.52 -0.42 -20.04
CA LEU A 114 -5.00 -1.40 -19.09
C LEU A 114 -6.14 -2.24 -18.48
N SER A 115 -5.90 -3.53 -18.27
CA SER A 115 -6.77 -4.31 -17.41
C SER A 115 -6.64 -3.86 -15.95
N GLY A 116 -7.62 -4.19 -15.08
CA GLY A 116 -7.55 -3.84 -13.66
C GLY A 116 -6.28 -4.39 -12.97
N GLY A 117 -5.86 -5.62 -13.30
CA GLY A 117 -4.60 -6.18 -12.79
C GLY A 117 -3.36 -5.46 -13.34
N MET A 118 -3.38 -4.94 -14.57
CA MET A 118 -2.29 -4.13 -15.11
C MET A 118 -2.23 -2.77 -14.42
N SER A 119 -3.36 -2.09 -14.24
CA SER A 119 -3.45 -0.82 -13.52
C SER A 119 -2.92 -0.95 -12.09
N ARG A 120 -3.29 -2.04 -11.40
CA ARG A 120 -2.77 -2.37 -10.06
C ARG A 120 -1.24 -2.47 -10.07
N ARG A 121 -0.66 -3.15 -11.05
CA ARG A 121 0.78 -3.31 -11.18
C ARG A 121 1.51 -2.00 -11.49
N VAL A 122 0.94 -1.12 -12.31
CA VAL A 122 1.47 0.23 -12.51
C VAL A 122 1.47 1.03 -11.20
N ALA A 123 0.39 0.96 -10.41
CA ALA A 123 0.32 1.63 -9.12
C ALA A 123 1.37 1.10 -8.13
N ILE A 124 1.61 -0.22 -8.11
CA ILE A 124 2.68 -0.85 -7.31
C ILE A 124 4.06 -0.38 -7.79
N ALA A 125 4.33 -0.40 -9.09
CA ALA A 125 5.59 0.08 -9.66
C ALA A 125 5.85 1.53 -9.29
N ARG A 126 4.83 2.41 -9.37
CA ARG A 126 4.93 3.81 -8.96
C ARG A 126 5.24 3.95 -7.48
N ALA A 127 4.59 3.17 -6.62
CA ALA A 127 4.85 3.21 -5.19
C ALA A 127 6.27 2.73 -4.83
N LEU A 128 6.77 1.69 -5.50
CA LEU A 128 8.14 1.22 -5.34
C LEU A 128 9.16 2.25 -5.87
N ALA A 129 8.86 2.91 -7.01
CA ALA A 129 9.69 3.96 -7.60
C ALA A 129 9.84 5.16 -6.67
N TYR A 130 8.76 5.56 -5.99
CA TYR A 130 8.79 6.65 -5.01
C TYR A 130 9.74 6.35 -3.85
N GLY A 131 9.84 5.09 -3.44
CA GLY A 131 10.83 4.65 -2.47
C GLY A 131 10.70 5.27 -1.08
N GLY A 132 9.49 5.57 -0.63
CA GLY A 132 9.19 6.18 0.67
C GLY A 132 9.81 5.45 1.87
N ASP A 133 9.70 6.02 3.05
CA ASP A 133 10.21 5.43 4.31
C ASP A 133 9.38 4.22 4.77
N ALA A 134 8.15 4.12 4.30
CA ALA A 134 7.25 2.97 4.48
C ALA A 134 6.40 2.75 3.23
N LEU A 135 5.98 1.51 2.98
CA LEU A 135 5.09 1.12 1.89
C LEU A 135 3.77 0.61 2.46
N ILE A 136 2.66 1.17 2.00
CA ILE A 136 1.30 0.74 2.37
C ILE A 136 0.59 0.23 1.12
N LEU A 137 0.05 -0.97 1.19
CA LEU A 137 -0.60 -1.66 0.08
C LEU A 137 -2.00 -2.11 0.50
N ASP A 138 -3.03 -1.50 -0.07
CA ASP A 138 -4.43 -1.87 0.13
C ASP A 138 -4.88 -2.80 -1.00
N GLU A 139 -5.12 -4.09 -0.67
CA GLU A 139 -5.49 -5.17 -1.59
C GLU A 139 -4.56 -5.34 -2.80
N PRO A 140 -3.21 -5.46 -2.59
CA PRO A 140 -2.24 -5.44 -3.69
C PRO A 140 -2.37 -6.61 -4.66
N PHE A 141 -2.93 -7.74 -4.23
CA PHE A 141 -3.01 -8.98 -5.00
C PHE A 141 -4.37 -9.21 -5.67
N LYS A 142 -5.32 -8.27 -5.50
CA LYS A 142 -6.65 -8.37 -6.08
C LYS A 142 -6.57 -8.42 -7.61
N GLY A 143 -7.18 -9.45 -8.21
CA GLY A 143 -7.23 -9.62 -9.67
C GLY A 143 -5.93 -10.09 -10.31
N LEU A 144 -4.94 -10.55 -9.52
CA LEU A 144 -3.70 -11.12 -10.02
C LEU A 144 -3.74 -12.65 -10.01
N GLU A 145 -3.13 -13.26 -11.01
CA GLU A 145 -2.90 -14.70 -11.08
C GLU A 145 -1.82 -15.15 -10.09
N SER A 146 -1.82 -16.43 -9.72
CA SER A 146 -0.96 -16.98 -8.65
C SER A 146 0.54 -16.73 -8.89
N GLU A 147 1.03 -16.98 -10.10
CA GLU A 147 2.44 -16.77 -10.45
C GLU A 147 2.87 -15.30 -10.30
N LEU A 148 1.98 -14.40 -10.70
CA LEU A 148 2.22 -12.96 -10.61
C LEU A 148 2.15 -12.46 -9.16
N LYS A 149 1.26 -13.04 -8.33
CA LYS A 149 1.24 -12.77 -6.88
C LYS A 149 2.59 -13.11 -6.24
N GLU A 150 3.14 -14.29 -6.55
CA GLU A 150 4.44 -14.72 -6.02
C GLU A 150 5.57 -13.78 -6.46
N HIS A 151 5.57 -13.36 -7.71
CA HIS A 151 6.57 -12.45 -8.24
C HIS A 151 6.51 -11.08 -7.54
N ILE A 152 5.34 -10.48 -7.44
CA ILE A 152 5.14 -9.20 -6.73
C ILE A 152 5.40 -9.36 -5.23
N GLY A 153 5.03 -10.49 -4.63
CA GLY A 153 5.33 -10.79 -3.24
C GLY A 153 6.83 -10.81 -2.93
N LYS A 154 7.66 -11.30 -3.85
CA LYS A 154 9.13 -11.25 -3.73
C LYS A 154 9.64 -9.80 -3.74
N LEU A 155 9.16 -8.95 -4.67
CA LEU A 155 9.53 -7.53 -4.72
C LEU A 155 9.13 -6.79 -3.42
N ILE A 156 7.94 -7.07 -2.90
CA ILE A 156 7.49 -6.55 -1.60
C ILE A 156 8.39 -7.05 -0.48
N GLY A 157 8.77 -8.31 -0.48
CA GLY A 157 9.68 -8.92 0.49
C GLY A 157 11.08 -8.29 0.47
N GLU A 158 11.61 -7.98 -0.71
CA GLU A 158 12.90 -7.26 -0.85
C GLU A 158 12.81 -5.85 -0.25
N TYR A 159 11.75 -5.10 -0.55
CA TYR A 159 11.52 -3.79 0.05
C TYR A 159 11.41 -3.88 1.57
N ALA A 160 10.74 -4.91 2.08
CA ALA A 160 10.51 -5.15 3.49
C ALA A 160 11.79 -5.50 4.29
N GLN A 161 12.90 -5.85 3.65
CA GLN A 161 14.15 -6.13 4.34
C GLN A 161 14.67 -4.93 5.13
N THR A 162 14.45 -3.73 4.62
CA THR A 162 15.01 -2.48 5.19
C THR A 162 13.95 -1.49 5.65
N LYS A 163 12.70 -1.63 5.22
CA LYS A 163 11.61 -0.69 5.47
C LYS A 163 10.34 -1.42 5.89
N PRO A 164 9.45 -0.79 6.67
CA PRO A 164 8.15 -1.39 6.99
C PRO A 164 7.25 -1.41 5.74
N VAL A 165 6.62 -2.55 5.52
CA VAL A 165 5.55 -2.72 4.56
C VAL A 165 4.27 -3.09 5.30
N ILE A 166 3.20 -2.34 5.06
CA ILE A 166 1.89 -2.58 5.65
C ILE A 166 0.97 -3.10 4.54
N ILE A 167 0.46 -4.31 4.71
CA ILE A 167 -0.49 -4.90 3.76
C ILE A 167 -1.87 -4.97 4.41
N VAL A 168 -2.84 -4.38 3.75
CA VAL A 168 -4.26 -4.54 4.06
C VAL A 168 -4.84 -5.50 3.04
N THR A 169 -5.33 -6.66 3.47
CA THR A 169 -5.87 -7.67 2.56
C THR A 169 -6.75 -8.69 3.25
N HIS A 170 -7.60 -9.34 2.47
CA HIS A 170 -8.28 -10.59 2.82
C HIS A 170 -7.81 -11.77 1.95
N ASP A 171 -6.89 -11.55 1.02
CA ASP A 171 -6.28 -12.58 0.19
C ASP A 171 -5.31 -13.45 1.03
N GLU A 172 -5.43 -14.77 0.92
CA GLU A 172 -4.62 -15.72 1.71
C GLU A 172 -3.12 -15.62 1.39
N TYR A 173 -2.76 -15.37 0.12
CA TYR A 173 -1.36 -15.15 -0.23
C TYR A 173 -0.81 -13.90 0.45
N GLY A 174 -1.55 -12.79 0.42
CA GLY A 174 -1.15 -11.56 1.11
C GLY A 174 -0.96 -11.75 2.61
N LYS A 175 -1.84 -12.53 3.26
CA LYS A 175 -1.70 -12.89 4.67
C LYS A 175 -0.44 -13.72 4.93
N SER A 176 -0.09 -14.65 4.05
CA SER A 176 1.08 -15.51 4.20
C SER A 176 2.41 -14.76 4.20
N LEU A 177 2.46 -13.55 3.61
CA LEU A 177 3.65 -12.70 3.61
C LEU A 177 3.89 -11.99 4.95
N THR A 178 2.89 -11.92 5.82
CA THR A 178 2.96 -11.15 7.07
C THR A 178 3.53 -11.98 8.21
N LYS A 179 4.49 -11.42 8.95
CA LYS A 179 5.03 -12.03 10.17
C LYS A 179 4.26 -11.59 11.41
N ASN A 180 3.75 -10.37 11.41
CA ASN A 180 2.96 -9.78 12.48
C ASN A 180 1.71 -9.15 11.86
N SER A 181 0.60 -9.18 12.58
CA SER A 181 -0.67 -8.63 12.08
C SER A 181 -1.59 -8.19 13.22
N VAL A 182 -2.55 -7.36 12.86
CA VAL A 182 -3.68 -6.98 13.70
C VAL A 182 -4.98 -7.26 12.96
N ILE A 183 -6.02 -7.64 13.71
CA ILE A 183 -7.38 -7.78 13.18
C ILE A 183 -8.21 -6.63 13.76
N LEU A 184 -8.71 -5.76 12.90
CA LEU A 184 -9.68 -4.74 13.27
C LEU A 184 -11.07 -5.39 13.39
N SER A 185 -11.77 -5.10 14.44
CA SER A 185 -13.09 -5.66 14.76
C SER A 185 -14.11 -4.57 15.09
#